data_7fa414d57deaa8a7fc9c1eba69d8a28e
#
_entry.id   7fa414d57deaa8a7fc9c1eba69d8a28e
#
_cell.length_a   1.000
_cell.length_b   1.000
_cell.length_c   1.000
_cell.angle_alpha   90.00
_cell.angle_beta   90.00
_cell.angle_gamma   90.00
#
_symmetry.space_group_name_H-M   'P 1'
#
loop_
_entity.id
_entity.type
_entity.pdbx_description
1 polymer ?
#
loop_
_entity_poly.entity_id
_entity_poly.type
_entity_poly.pdbx_seq_one_letter_code
_entity_poly.pdbx_strand_id
1 'polypeptide(L)'
;MGDSRDVIKRIPDNSIDFILTDPPYNLGQHSTGNIPLPGRSAMNNDVAEWDLVDFNPEEWTEDFIRVLKPTGNLFIFTSYNQIGRWYNCLDHRFDTSNFMVWHKTNPAPKIFKAGFLNSCEMVFTCWNKKHTWNFSTQKDMHNFIESPICMRPERLSDPKHPTQKPVSILKRMIEIATNAGDIVFDPFMGVGSTGVAAIELQRRFIGIELDSKYFYAAKNRIDNIVNLQVKTKMSDNMIVDSSTASVANEPVTEYGGIYKQLNLFFDSKPTKTVSTIVNRSSGLSPIIKWPGGKEKELKYIIPNLPMFKRYFEPFVGGGSVFMGINAEEYYINDISSELADLYRNIAMTDEIFFKYVNSIDNSWRRAEQFFIANPTLCKMFQSYREKVLGKAELTTAIHTFCENKQQEIMGIIGTEFCVLPYVIVKETEKNLLRKMLRMHELEQKKHKLPDNDVADNILTAIKSAVYMNYRNLYNNKKVAECDPKLHCALFFFIRNYAYSGMFRYSKKGEFNVPYGGIAYNSKTMYKKLEYYKSQAVRKHFERTKIFSCDFESFLNKCSLQTDDFIFFRSAV
;
A
#
# COMPACT_ATOMS: atom_id res chain seq x y z
N MET A 1 -32.47 -5.36 11.12
CA MET A 1 -32.04 -5.89 12.42
C MET A 1 -32.89 -7.10 12.76
N GLY A 2 -32.29 -8.16 13.22
CA GLY A 2 -32.98 -9.39 13.63
C GLY A 2 -32.11 -10.64 13.50
N ASP A 3 -32.66 -11.78 13.90
CA ASP A 3 -32.00 -13.07 13.67
C ASP A 3 -32.02 -13.42 12.19
N SER A 4 -30.88 -13.76 11.65
CA SER A 4 -30.72 -14.07 10.23
C SER A 4 -31.55 -15.29 9.79
N ARG A 5 -31.78 -16.25 10.69
CA ARG A 5 -32.65 -17.43 10.46
C ARG A 5 -34.11 -17.06 10.18
N ASP A 6 -34.59 -15.97 10.77
CA ASP A 6 -35.97 -15.51 10.60
C ASP A 6 -36.09 -14.51 9.44
N VAL A 7 -35.10 -13.61 9.33
CA VAL A 7 -35.15 -12.53 8.33
C VAL A 7 -34.89 -13.07 6.92
N ILE A 8 -34.00 -14.04 6.73
CA ILE A 8 -33.70 -14.63 5.41
C ILE A 8 -34.94 -15.25 4.78
N LYS A 9 -35.86 -15.82 5.57
CA LYS A 9 -37.13 -16.38 5.10
C LYS A 9 -38.05 -15.37 4.41
N ARG A 10 -37.84 -14.07 4.67
CA ARG A 10 -38.62 -12.96 4.06
C ARG A 10 -38.02 -12.51 2.73
N ILE A 11 -36.82 -12.96 2.40
CA ILE A 11 -36.17 -12.64 1.12
C ILE A 11 -36.77 -13.54 0.04
N PRO A 12 -37.24 -12.97 -1.08
CA PRO A 12 -37.82 -13.77 -2.17
C PRO A 12 -36.82 -14.76 -2.78
N ASP A 13 -37.32 -15.86 -3.27
CA ASP A 13 -36.53 -16.86 -4.00
C ASP A 13 -35.89 -16.23 -5.23
N ASN A 14 -34.67 -16.66 -5.59
CA ASN A 14 -33.94 -16.23 -6.79
C ASN A 14 -33.85 -14.70 -6.95
N SER A 15 -33.68 -13.96 -5.83
CA SER A 15 -33.64 -12.49 -5.84
C SER A 15 -32.25 -11.91 -5.65
N ILE A 16 -31.30 -12.67 -5.13
CA ILE A 16 -29.93 -12.24 -4.80
C ILE A 16 -28.97 -12.60 -5.92
N ASP A 17 -28.15 -11.64 -6.34
CA ASP A 17 -27.11 -11.85 -7.35
C ASP A 17 -25.82 -12.40 -6.77
N PHE A 18 -25.48 -11.99 -5.54
CA PHE A 18 -24.24 -12.39 -4.89
C PHE A 18 -24.42 -12.48 -3.36
N ILE A 19 -24.06 -13.61 -2.79
CA ILE A 19 -23.91 -13.75 -1.33
C ILE A 19 -22.43 -13.66 -1.01
N LEU A 20 -22.05 -12.68 -0.20
CA LEU A 20 -20.69 -12.51 0.32
C LEU A 20 -20.78 -12.34 1.85
N THR A 21 -20.34 -13.35 2.59
CA THR A 21 -20.63 -13.41 4.02
C THR A 21 -19.49 -13.98 4.85
N ASP A 22 -19.45 -13.61 6.14
CA ASP A 22 -18.44 -13.97 7.13
C ASP A 22 -19.15 -14.55 8.39
N PRO A 23 -19.65 -15.81 8.34
CA PRO A 23 -20.35 -16.42 9.45
C PRO A 23 -19.42 -16.74 10.63
N PRO A 24 -19.96 -17.05 11.83
CA PRO A 24 -19.16 -17.52 12.97
C PRO A 24 -18.29 -18.75 12.63
N TYR A 25 -17.07 -18.82 13.22
CA TYR A 25 -16.08 -19.85 12.89
C TYR A 25 -16.01 -21.00 13.92
N ASN A 26 -16.80 -20.97 14.99
CA ASN A 26 -16.75 -21.95 16.08
C ASN A 26 -15.36 -22.06 16.71
N LEU A 27 -14.76 -20.93 17.06
CA LEU A 27 -13.40 -20.87 17.61
C LEU A 27 -13.37 -20.89 19.16
N GLY A 28 -14.45 -21.24 19.83
CA GLY A 28 -14.60 -21.24 21.29
C GLY A 28 -13.48 -21.97 22.04
N GLN A 29 -12.98 -23.07 21.48
CA GLN A 29 -11.83 -23.81 22.02
C GLN A 29 -10.50 -23.00 22.06
N HIS A 30 -10.42 -21.88 21.38
CA HIS A 30 -9.24 -21.01 21.34
C HIS A 30 -9.34 -19.80 22.29
N SER A 31 -10.43 -19.69 23.05
CA SER A 31 -10.59 -18.69 24.11
C SER A 31 -9.66 -19.03 25.27
N THR A 32 -8.68 -18.18 25.56
CA THR A 32 -7.65 -18.44 26.58
C THR A 32 -7.62 -17.38 27.69
N GLY A 33 -8.61 -16.49 27.74
CA GLY A 33 -8.70 -15.44 28.74
C GLY A 33 -7.65 -14.33 28.57
N ASN A 34 -7.37 -13.63 29.66
CA ASN A 34 -6.37 -12.57 29.68
C ASN A 34 -4.96 -13.13 29.74
N ILE A 35 -4.16 -12.80 28.73
CA ILE A 35 -2.73 -13.17 28.67
C ILE A 35 -1.91 -12.04 29.30
N PRO A 36 -1.20 -12.27 30.41
CA PRO A 36 -0.33 -11.28 31.01
C PRO A 36 0.87 -10.99 30.10
N LEU A 37 1.17 -9.71 29.88
CA LEU A 37 2.29 -9.25 29.07
C LEU A 37 3.34 -8.56 29.97
N PRO A 38 4.62 -8.94 29.93
CA PRO A 38 5.66 -8.25 30.70
C PRO A 38 5.73 -6.76 30.32
N GLY A 39 5.54 -5.87 31.31
CA GLY A 39 5.65 -4.42 31.13
C GLY A 39 4.50 -3.74 30.35
N ARG A 40 3.37 -4.44 30.12
CA ARG A 40 2.17 -3.91 29.44
C ARG A 40 0.90 -4.42 30.12
N SER A 41 -0.24 -3.76 29.85
CA SER A 41 -1.55 -4.29 30.23
C SER A 41 -1.80 -5.66 29.61
N ALA A 42 -2.47 -6.54 30.35
CA ALA A 42 -2.85 -7.87 29.86
C ALA A 42 -3.66 -7.76 28.57
N MET A 43 -3.39 -8.67 27.63
CA MET A 43 -4.15 -8.75 26.39
C MET A 43 -5.29 -9.74 26.55
N ASN A 44 -6.52 -9.30 26.33
CA ASN A 44 -7.67 -10.21 26.25
C ASN A 44 -7.58 -11.01 24.95
N ASN A 45 -7.55 -12.34 25.07
CA ASN A 45 -7.52 -13.29 23.95
C ASN A 45 -8.80 -14.11 23.88
N ASP A 46 -9.87 -13.67 24.53
CA ASP A 46 -11.16 -14.33 24.43
C ASP A 46 -11.75 -14.17 23.04
N VAL A 47 -12.33 -15.24 22.56
CA VAL A 47 -13.11 -15.28 21.33
C VAL A 47 -14.45 -14.55 21.60
N ALA A 48 -14.98 -13.89 20.60
CA ALA A 48 -16.25 -13.17 20.72
C ALA A 48 -17.42 -14.13 21.03
N GLU A 49 -18.42 -13.65 21.76
CA GLU A 49 -19.54 -14.48 22.22
C GLU A 49 -20.26 -15.23 21.08
N TRP A 50 -20.37 -14.62 19.89
CA TRP A 50 -20.97 -15.28 18.73
C TRP A 50 -20.12 -16.43 18.16
N ASP A 51 -18.81 -16.47 18.39
CA ASP A 51 -17.92 -17.57 17.99
C ASP A 51 -17.88 -18.71 19.04
N LEU A 52 -18.56 -18.52 20.18
CA LEU A 52 -18.79 -19.57 21.18
C LEU A 52 -20.02 -20.45 20.86
N VAL A 53 -20.89 -19.97 19.98
CA VAL A 53 -22.11 -20.68 19.56
C VAL A 53 -21.74 -21.72 18.51
N ASP A 54 -22.34 -22.90 18.59
CA ASP A 54 -22.18 -23.95 17.57
C ASP A 54 -22.92 -23.54 16.29
N PHE A 55 -22.17 -22.96 15.35
CA PHE A 55 -22.68 -22.59 14.03
C PHE A 55 -22.59 -23.78 13.09
N ASN A 56 -23.72 -24.19 12.54
CA ASN A 56 -23.85 -25.33 11.65
C ASN A 56 -24.09 -24.88 10.19
N PRO A 57 -23.15 -25.06 9.25
CA PRO A 57 -23.33 -24.75 7.83
C PRO A 57 -24.59 -25.35 7.20
N GLU A 58 -24.96 -26.55 7.64
CA GLU A 58 -26.11 -27.32 7.15
C GLU A 58 -27.43 -26.58 7.31
N GLU A 59 -27.59 -25.80 8.38
CA GLU A 59 -28.81 -25.04 8.67
C GLU A 59 -29.04 -23.87 7.71
N TRP A 60 -28.00 -23.40 7.02
CA TRP A 60 -28.03 -22.22 6.16
C TRP A 60 -28.05 -22.53 4.67
N THR A 61 -27.65 -23.75 4.31
CA THR A 61 -27.44 -24.14 2.92
C THR A 61 -28.68 -23.97 2.05
N GLU A 62 -29.84 -24.46 2.51
CA GLU A 62 -31.09 -24.38 1.75
C GLU A 62 -31.56 -22.93 1.55
N ASP A 63 -31.47 -22.11 2.58
CA ASP A 63 -31.86 -20.71 2.48
C ASP A 63 -30.92 -19.91 1.57
N PHE A 64 -29.60 -20.18 1.59
CA PHE A 64 -28.65 -19.53 0.68
C PHE A 64 -28.95 -19.91 -0.77
N ILE A 65 -29.19 -21.18 -1.07
CA ILE A 65 -29.53 -21.65 -2.40
C ILE A 65 -30.87 -21.08 -2.87
N ARG A 66 -31.88 -21.04 -1.99
CA ARG A 66 -33.21 -20.54 -2.30
C ARG A 66 -33.21 -19.06 -2.72
N VAL A 67 -32.53 -18.21 -1.96
CA VAL A 67 -32.53 -16.77 -2.23
C VAL A 67 -31.60 -16.38 -3.38
N LEU A 68 -30.57 -17.19 -3.66
CA LEU A 68 -29.60 -16.93 -4.70
C LEU A 68 -30.20 -17.19 -6.09
N LYS A 69 -29.97 -16.29 -7.04
CA LYS A 69 -30.35 -16.52 -8.46
C LYS A 69 -29.60 -17.71 -9.03
N PRO A 70 -30.16 -18.42 -10.02
CA PRO A 70 -29.46 -19.53 -10.68
C PRO A 70 -28.11 -19.13 -11.30
N THR A 71 -27.92 -17.85 -11.62
CA THR A 71 -26.66 -17.27 -12.13
C THR A 71 -25.86 -16.54 -11.06
N GLY A 72 -26.28 -16.62 -9.81
CA GLY A 72 -25.63 -15.92 -8.70
C GLY A 72 -24.36 -16.62 -8.22
N ASN A 73 -23.50 -15.86 -7.56
CA ASN A 73 -22.27 -16.34 -6.93
C ASN A 73 -22.41 -16.41 -5.40
N LEU A 74 -21.78 -17.38 -4.77
CA LEU A 74 -21.77 -17.54 -3.30
C LEU A 74 -20.34 -17.62 -2.79
N PHE A 75 -19.91 -16.62 -1.98
CA PHE A 75 -18.60 -16.59 -1.34
C PHE A 75 -18.76 -16.52 0.18
N ILE A 76 -18.17 -17.49 0.88
CA ILE A 76 -18.26 -17.63 2.34
C ILE A 76 -16.87 -17.61 2.94
N PHE A 77 -16.56 -16.61 3.76
CA PHE A 77 -15.38 -16.66 4.61
C PHE A 77 -15.48 -17.81 5.60
N THR A 78 -14.41 -18.54 5.77
CA THR A 78 -14.43 -19.73 6.61
C THR A 78 -13.07 -20.01 7.23
N SER A 79 -13.08 -20.77 8.32
CA SER A 79 -11.89 -21.25 8.99
C SER A 79 -11.57 -22.70 8.58
N TYR A 80 -10.37 -23.15 8.96
CA TYR A 80 -9.88 -24.49 8.64
C TYR A 80 -10.75 -25.63 9.20
N ASN A 81 -11.51 -25.39 10.29
CA ASN A 81 -12.40 -26.36 10.92
C ASN A 81 -13.78 -26.43 10.25
N GLN A 82 -14.19 -25.41 9.49
CA GLN A 82 -15.51 -25.31 8.87
C GLN A 82 -15.50 -25.56 7.35
N ILE A 83 -14.36 -25.40 6.68
CA ILE A 83 -14.29 -25.46 5.21
C ILE A 83 -14.77 -26.81 4.65
N GLY A 84 -14.45 -27.92 5.33
CA GLY A 84 -14.90 -29.27 4.92
C GLY A 84 -16.42 -29.43 5.05
N ARG A 85 -17.05 -28.80 6.05
CA ARG A 85 -18.52 -28.83 6.23
C ARG A 85 -19.20 -28.02 5.12
N TRP A 86 -18.74 -26.81 4.83
CA TRP A 86 -19.25 -26.01 3.71
C TRP A 86 -19.10 -26.76 2.37
N TYR A 87 -17.94 -27.38 2.14
CA TYR A 87 -17.73 -28.19 0.95
C TYR A 87 -18.77 -29.33 0.84
N ASN A 88 -18.95 -30.10 1.89
CA ASN A 88 -19.90 -31.21 1.91
C ASN A 88 -21.36 -30.77 1.66
N CYS A 89 -21.73 -29.58 2.14
CA CYS A 89 -23.09 -29.05 1.97
C CYS A 89 -23.35 -28.47 0.58
N LEU A 90 -22.33 -27.88 -0.06
CA LEU A 90 -22.52 -27.01 -1.21
C LEU A 90 -21.93 -27.54 -2.52
N ASP A 91 -20.88 -28.36 -2.49
CA ASP A 91 -20.18 -28.81 -3.72
C ASP A 91 -21.13 -29.47 -4.75
N HIS A 92 -21.99 -30.35 -4.29
CA HIS A 92 -22.94 -31.04 -5.15
C HIS A 92 -24.18 -30.22 -5.56
N ARG A 93 -24.30 -28.97 -5.06
CA ARG A 93 -25.44 -28.06 -5.29
C ARG A 93 -25.12 -26.97 -6.32
N PHE A 94 -23.86 -26.85 -6.71
CA PHE A 94 -23.37 -25.89 -7.70
C PHE A 94 -22.58 -26.62 -8.80
N ASP A 95 -22.53 -26.04 -10.00
CA ASP A 95 -21.74 -26.59 -11.10
C ASP A 95 -20.23 -26.58 -10.80
N THR A 96 -19.77 -25.65 -10.01
CA THR A 96 -18.35 -25.53 -9.63
C THR A 96 -18.22 -24.94 -8.24
N SER A 97 -17.29 -25.50 -7.47
CA SER A 97 -16.80 -24.93 -6.21
C SER A 97 -15.28 -24.79 -6.23
N ASN A 98 -14.78 -23.79 -5.53
CA ASN A 98 -13.35 -23.52 -5.38
C ASN A 98 -13.13 -22.82 -4.04
N PHE A 99 -11.89 -22.39 -3.78
CA PHE A 99 -11.57 -21.54 -2.64
C PHE A 99 -10.64 -20.42 -3.04
N MET A 100 -10.72 -19.30 -2.32
CA MET A 100 -9.74 -18.23 -2.35
C MET A 100 -9.00 -18.19 -1.02
N VAL A 101 -7.77 -17.69 -1.03
CA VAL A 101 -6.99 -17.45 0.18
C VAL A 101 -6.75 -15.94 0.33
N TRP A 102 -7.16 -15.40 1.45
CA TRP A 102 -6.73 -14.07 1.87
C TRP A 102 -5.52 -14.18 2.80
N HIS A 103 -4.36 -13.77 2.31
CA HIS A 103 -3.13 -13.67 3.10
C HIS A 103 -3.02 -12.29 3.76
N LYS A 104 -2.99 -12.29 5.08
CA LYS A 104 -2.83 -11.09 5.90
C LYS A 104 -1.35 -10.71 5.97
N THR A 105 -0.97 -9.56 5.40
CA THR A 105 0.43 -9.12 5.39
C THR A 105 0.94 -8.68 6.77
N ASN A 106 0.02 -8.41 7.72
CA ASN A 106 0.30 -8.03 9.10
C ASN A 106 -0.60 -8.77 10.11
N PRO A 107 -0.56 -10.12 10.15
CA PRO A 107 -1.39 -10.91 11.05
C PRO A 107 -1.09 -10.56 12.52
N ALA A 108 -2.07 -10.79 13.41
CA ALA A 108 -1.87 -10.64 14.83
C ALA A 108 -0.69 -11.50 15.31
N PRO A 109 0.28 -10.93 16.05
CA PRO A 109 1.45 -11.68 16.49
C PRO A 109 1.07 -12.75 17.50
N LYS A 110 1.68 -13.95 17.42
CA LYS A 110 1.66 -14.94 18.49
C LYS A 110 2.78 -14.62 19.48
N ILE A 111 2.41 -14.43 20.74
CA ILE A 111 3.34 -14.09 21.82
C ILE A 111 4.19 -15.31 22.17
N PHE A 112 3.59 -16.49 22.18
CA PHE A 112 4.25 -17.77 22.39
C PHE A 112 4.52 -18.40 21.02
N LYS A 113 5.74 -18.88 20.78
CA LYS A 113 6.15 -19.55 19.53
C LYS A 113 5.54 -20.97 19.41
N ALA A 114 4.27 -21.13 19.76
CA ALA A 114 3.55 -22.39 19.81
C ALA A 114 2.66 -22.59 18.58
N GLY A 115 3.28 -22.67 17.39
CA GLY A 115 2.58 -22.91 16.12
C GLY A 115 2.59 -21.75 15.14
N PHE A 116 1.93 -21.94 14.00
CA PHE A 116 1.87 -20.95 12.92
C PHE A 116 1.04 -19.72 13.30
N LEU A 117 1.36 -18.57 12.70
CA LEU A 117 0.49 -17.40 12.73
C LEU A 117 -0.79 -17.68 11.92
N ASN A 118 -1.92 -17.14 12.36
CA ASN A 118 -3.15 -17.15 11.59
C ASN A 118 -3.09 -16.08 10.50
N SER A 119 -2.16 -16.25 9.56
CA SER A 119 -1.91 -15.29 8.47
C SER A 119 -2.81 -15.47 7.26
N CYS A 120 -3.55 -16.56 7.17
CA CYS A 120 -4.46 -16.82 6.07
C CYS A 120 -5.89 -17.02 6.56
N GLU A 121 -6.84 -16.49 5.81
CA GLU A 121 -8.24 -16.87 5.88
C GLU A 121 -8.68 -17.47 4.54
N MET A 122 -9.60 -18.39 4.58
CA MET A 122 -10.13 -19.05 3.39
C MET A 122 -11.50 -18.50 3.05
N VAL A 123 -11.81 -18.41 1.77
CA VAL A 123 -13.14 -18.07 1.27
C VAL A 123 -13.58 -19.21 0.38
N PHE A 124 -14.62 -19.93 0.79
CA PHE A 124 -15.23 -20.96 -0.04
C PHE A 124 -16.11 -20.30 -1.10
N THR A 125 -15.96 -20.68 -2.36
CA THR A 125 -16.62 -20.01 -3.50
C THR A 125 -17.38 -21.01 -4.34
N CYS A 126 -18.64 -20.72 -4.67
CA CYS A 126 -19.51 -21.55 -5.49
C CYS A 126 -20.19 -20.73 -6.58
N TRP A 127 -20.37 -21.35 -7.76
CA TRP A 127 -21.10 -20.73 -8.87
C TRP A 127 -21.67 -21.79 -9.83
N ASN A 128 -22.67 -21.36 -10.61
CA ASN A 128 -23.28 -22.17 -11.66
C ASN A 128 -22.88 -21.64 -13.05
N LYS A 129 -23.23 -22.36 -14.12
CA LYS A 129 -23.09 -21.90 -15.50
C LYS A 129 -23.82 -20.58 -15.71
N LYS A 130 -23.28 -19.72 -16.59
CA LYS A 130 -23.79 -18.37 -16.88
C LYS A 130 -23.68 -17.37 -15.71
N HIS A 131 -22.86 -17.66 -14.71
CA HIS A 131 -22.51 -16.72 -13.64
C HIS A 131 -21.72 -15.52 -14.16
N THR A 132 -21.65 -14.46 -13.38
CA THR A 132 -20.87 -13.24 -13.69
C THR A 132 -19.44 -13.41 -13.23
N TRP A 133 -18.48 -13.19 -14.15
CA TRP A 133 -17.07 -12.98 -13.85
C TRP A 133 -16.54 -11.76 -14.60
N ASN A 134 -16.00 -10.78 -13.87
CA ASN A 134 -15.42 -9.54 -14.39
C ASN A 134 -13.90 -9.51 -14.20
N PHE A 135 -13.20 -10.47 -14.84
CA PHE A 135 -11.75 -10.47 -14.84
C PHE A 135 -11.21 -9.64 -16.01
N SER A 136 -10.32 -8.67 -15.73
CA SER A 136 -9.68 -7.85 -16.76
C SER A 136 -8.40 -8.50 -17.30
N THR A 137 -7.69 -9.24 -16.46
CA THR A 137 -6.40 -9.87 -16.80
C THR A 137 -6.28 -11.24 -16.13
N GLN A 138 -5.37 -12.09 -16.64
CA GLN A 138 -5.05 -13.37 -15.96
C GLN A 138 -4.55 -13.19 -14.52
N LYS A 139 -3.90 -12.06 -14.22
CA LYS A 139 -3.48 -11.74 -12.86
C LYS A 139 -4.67 -11.56 -11.92
N ASP A 140 -5.78 -11.08 -12.45
CA ASP A 140 -7.01 -10.89 -11.69
C ASP A 140 -7.71 -12.21 -11.35
N MET A 141 -7.40 -13.30 -12.07
CA MET A 141 -7.95 -14.62 -11.86
C MET A 141 -7.28 -15.43 -10.75
N HIS A 142 -6.23 -14.89 -10.12
CA HIS A 142 -5.60 -15.57 -9.00
C HIS A 142 -6.56 -15.64 -7.81
N ASN A 143 -6.76 -16.85 -7.30
CA ASN A 143 -7.56 -17.11 -6.09
C ASN A 143 -6.76 -16.82 -4.78
N PHE A 144 -5.89 -15.84 -4.83
CA PHE A 144 -5.03 -15.42 -3.74
C PHE A 144 -5.01 -13.89 -3.64
N ILE A 145 -5.40 -13.37 -2.48
CA ILE A 145 -5.42 -11.94 -2.20
C ILE A 145 -4.47 -11.64 -1.05
N GLU A 146 -3.59 -10.65 -1.21
CA GLU A 146 -2.74 -10.13 -0.15
C GLU A 146 -3.20 -8.73 0.27
N SER A 147 -3.45 -8.56 1.56
CA SER A 147 -3.72 -7.24 2.13
C SER A 147 -3.45 -7.23 3.64
N PRO A 148 -3.26 -6.06 4.26
CA PRO A 148 -3.30 -5.97 5.71
C PRO A 148 -4.70 -6.30 6.25
N ILE A 149 -4.77 -6.66 7.54
CA ILE A 149 -6.04 -6.70 8.29
C ILE A 149 -6.63 -5.29 8.37
N CYS A 150 -7.93 -5.20 8.67
CA CYS A 150 -8.58 -3.91 8.84
C CYS A 150 -7.91 -3.09 9.95
N MET A 151 -7.39 -1.91 9.58
CA MET A 151 -6.66 -0.99 10.45
C MET A 151 -7.41 0.35 10.56
N ARG A 152 -7.08 1.18 11.55
CA ARG A 152 -7.57 2.56 11.60
C ARG A 152 -7.05 3.34 10.37
N PRO A 153 -7.83 4.29 9.82
CA PRO A 153 -9.12 4.80 10.31
C PRO A 153 -10.34 3.92 9.96
N GLU A 154 -10.23 2.94 9.06
CA GLU A 154 -11.35 2.10 8.61
C GLU A 154 -11.92 1.24 9.75
N ARG A 155 -11.04 0.72 10.62
CA ARG A 155 -11.44 -0.09 11.75
C ARG A 155 -12.13 0.76 12.82
N LEU A 156 -13.37 0.43 13.12
CA LEU A 156 -14.15 1.12 14.15
C LEU A 156 -13.54 0.96 15.54
N SER A 157 -13.59 2.05 16.32
CA SER A 157 -13.18 2.04 17.73
C SER A 157 -14.37 1.82 18.65
N ASP A 158 -15.57 2.26 18.24
CA ASP A 158 -16.83 2.10 18.95
C ASP A 158 -17.98 1.95 17.95
N PRO A 159 -18.74 0.84 17.96
CA PRO A 159 -18.40 -0.40 18.65
C PRO A 159 -17.15 -1.08 18.05
N LYS A 160 -16.27 -1.56 18.90
CA LYS A 160 -15.09 -2.31 18.47
C LYS A 160 -15.52 -3.70 17.98
N HIS A 161 -15.38 -3.97 16.69
CA HIS A 161 -15.58 -5.32 16.13
C HIS A 161 -14.26 -6.08 16.05
N PRO A 162 -14.14 -7.28 16.65
CA PRO A 162 -12.86 -8.00 16.73
C PRO A 162 -12.33 -8.46 15.36
N THR A 163 -13.21 -8.87 14.45
CA THR A 163 -12.89 -9.49 13.15
C THR A 163 -13.35 -8.66 11.95
N GLN A 164 -13.45 -7.32 12.08
CA GLN A 164 -13.86 -6.46 10.96
C GLN A 164 -13.00 -6.72 9.72
N LYS A 165 -13.64 -7.07 8.60
CA LYS A 165 -12.96 -7.29 7.32
C LYS A 165 -12.61 -5.97 6.62
N PRO A 166 -11.45 -5.87 5.95
CA PRO A 166 -11.10 -4.71 5.14
C PRO A 166 -12.05 -4.53 3.95
N VAL A 167 -12.56 -3.33 3.73
CA VAL A 167 -13.44 -3.02 2.59
C VAL A 167 -12.76 -3.31 1.26
N SER A 168 -11.44 -3.15 1.17
CA SER A 168 -10.67 -3.36 -0.05
C SER A 168 -10.74 -4.79 -0.61
N ILE A 169 -10.70 -5.82 0.26
CA ILE A 169 -10.82 -7.23 -0.19
C ILE A 169 -12.26 -7.57 -0.58
N LEU A 170 -13.25 -7.01 0.14
CA LEU A 170 -14.66 -7.21 -0.16
C LEU A 170 -15.03 -6.55 -1.49
N LYS A 171 -14.54 -5.33 -1.77
CA LYS A 171 -14.67 -4.67 -3.07
C LYS A 171 -14.15 -5.55 -4.20
N ARG A 172 -12.95 -6.11 -4.03
CA ARG A 172 -12.35 -6.98 -5.05
C ARG A 172 -13.26 -8.17 -5.36
N MET A 173 -13.84 -8.83 -4.34
CA MET A 173 -14.74 -9.96 -4.52
C MET A 173 -16.05 -9.53 -5.19
N ILE A 174 -16.62 -8.39 -4.78
CA ILE A 174 -17.85 -7.85 -5.36
C ILE A 174 -17.64 -7.44 -6.83
N GLU A 175 -16.53 -6.78 -7.17
CA GLU A 175 -16.21 -6.37 -8.54
C GLU A 175 -16.16 -7.55 -9.50
N ILE A 176 -15.48 -8.64 -9.11
CA ILE A 176 -15.32 -9.80 -9.98
C ILE A 176 -16.60 -10.64 -10.11
N ALA A 177 -17.47 -10.63 -9.11
CA ALA A 177 -18.63 -11.54 -9.03
C ALA A 177 -19.97 -10.85 -9.36
N THR A 178 -20.02 -9.53 -9.60
CA THR A 178 -21.25 -8.77 -9.82
C THR A 178 -21.10 -7.63 -10.82
N ASN A 179 -22.23 -7.15 -11.35
CA ASN A 179 -22.35 -5.93 -12.14
C ASN A 179 -22.96 -4.77 -11.32
N ALA A 180 -22.85 -3.55 -11.81
CA ALA A 180 -23.54 -2.41 -11.19
C ALA A 180 -25.06 -2.64 -11.15
N GLY A 181 -25.69 -2.33 -10.02
CA GLY A 181 -27.12 -2.56 -9.79
C GLY A 181 -27.48 -3.94 -9.25
N ASP A 182 -26.57 -4.93 -9.26
CA ASP A 182 -26.79 -6.25 -8.66
C ASP A 182 -26.98 -6.17 -7.14
N ILE A 183 -27.66 -7.13 -6.55
CA ILE A 183 -27.91 -7.21 -5.10
C ILE A 183 -26.85 -8.11 -4.45
N VAL A 184 -26.08 -7.52 -3.55
CA VAL A 184 -25.15 -8.20 -2.65
C VAL A 184 -25.85 -8.45 -1.33
N PHE A 185 -25.80 -9.67 -0.82
CA PHE A 185 -26.41 -10.08 0.43
C PHE A 185 -25.38 -10.59 1.44
N ASP A 186 -25.47 -10.10 2.67
CA ASP A 186 -24.65 -10.55 3.80
C ASP A 186 -25.53 -10.80 5.03
N PRO A 187 -25.86 -12.06 5.35
CA PRO A 187 -26.67 -12.43 6.50
C PRO A 187 -25.96 -12.24 7.86
N PHE A 188 -24.65 -11.95 7.88
CA PHE A 188 -23.83 -11.76 9.08
C PHE A 188 -23.00 -10.47 8.94
N MET A 189 -23.65 -9.34 8.63
CA MET A 189 -22.96 -8.14 8.15
C MET A 189 -22.06 -7.44 9.19
N GLY A 190 -22.19 -7.76 10.48
CA GLY A 190 -21.44 -7.12 11.55
C GLY A 190 -21.56 -5.59 11.50
N VAL A 191 -20.42 -4.92 11.43
CA VAL A 191 -20.35 -3.45 11.29
C VAL A 191 -20.45 -2.97 9.82
N GLY A 192 -20.95 -3.80 8.91
CA GLY A 192 -21.35 -3.44 7.56
C GLY A 192 -20.24 -3.22 6.53
N SER A 193 -19.09 -3.86 6.67
CA SER A 193 -17.99 -3.70 5.69
C SER A 193 -18.40 -4.15 4.28
N THR A 194 -19.16 -5.25 4.15
CA THR A 194 -19.70 -5.73 2.87
C THR A 194 -20.66 -4.72 2.25
N GLY A 195 -21.51 -4.10 3.07
CA GLY A 195 -22.45 -3.07 2.61
C GLY A 195 -21.76 -1.81 2.12
N VAL A 196 -20.74 -1.33 2.86
CA VAL A 196 -19.90 -0.21 2.41
C VAL A 196 -19.27 -0.52 1.06
N ALA A 197 -18.66 -1.71 0.91
CA ALA A 197 -18.04 -2.14 -0.35
C ALA A 197 -19.05 -2.19 -1.52
N ALA A 198 -20.24 -2.75 -1.28
CA ALA A 198 -21.29 -2.88 -2.28
C ALA A 198 -21.79 -1.50 -2.77
N ILE A 199 -22.13 -0.60 -1.84
CA ILE A 199 -22.65 0.73 -2.18
C ILE A 199 -21.59 1.58 -2.89
N GLU A 200 -20.33 1.56 -2.44
CA GLU A 200 -19.26 2.28 -3.13
C GLU A 200 -19.05 1.82 -4.58
N LEU A 201 -19.37 0.56 -4.88
CA LEU A 201 -19.32 -0.03 -6.22
C LEU A 201 -20.66 0.09 -7.00
N GLN A 202 -21.63 0.85 -6.50
CA GLN A 202 -22.95 1.02 -7.11
C GLN A 202 -23.77 -0.28 -7.19
N ARG A 203 -23.58 -1.21 -6.25
CA ARG A 203 -24.42 -2.39 -6.05
C ARG A 203 -25.48 -2.07 -4.98
N ARG A 204 -26.62 -2.76 -5.05
CA ARG A 204 -27.61 -2.75 -3.97
C ARG A 204 -27.14 -3.68 -2.86
N PHE A 205 -27.54 -3.41 -1.63
CA PHE A 205 -27.12 -4.21 -0.48
C PHE A 205 -28.28 -4.60 0.42
N ILE A 206 -28.28 -5.85 0.83
CA ILE A 206 -29.12 -6.37 1.90
C ILE A 206 -28.19 -6.95 2.96
N GLY A 207 -28.32 -6.50 4.21
CA GLY A 207 -27.53 -7.01 5.33
C GLY A 207 -28.38 -7.31 6.53
N ILE A 208 -28.05 -8.37 7.26
CA ILE A 208 -28.74 -8.74 8.51
C ILE A 208 -27.71 -8.72 9.63
N GLU A 209 -28.11 -8.21 10.79
CA GLU A 209 -27.31 -8.18 12.00
C GLU A 209 -28.22 -8.33 13.22
N LEU A 210 -27.79 -9.20 14.13
CA LEU A 210 -28.53 -9.49 15.37
C LEU A 210 -28.24 -8.45 16.46
N ASP A 211 -26.96 -8.08 16.62
CA ASP A 211 -26.53 -7.10 17.61
C ASP A 211 -26.92 -5.69 17.18
N SER A 212 -27.69 -5.01 18.03
CA SER A 212 -28.20 -3.67 17.74
C SER A 212 -27.08 -2.63 17.58
N LYS A 213 -25.99 -2.72 18.35
CA LYS A 213 -24.88 -1.76 18.28
C LYS A 213 -24.15 -1.90 16.94
N TYR A 214 -23.87 -3.14 16.51
CA TYR A 214 -23.28 -3.40 15.21
C TYR A 214 -24.20 -3.01 14.07
N PHE A 215 -25.50 -3.31 14.20
CA PHE A 215 -26.48 -2.91 13.20
C PHE A 215 -26.51 -1.39 12.98
N TYR A 216 -26.60 -0.60 14.05
CA TYR A 216 -26.63 0.86 13.91
C TYR A 216 -25.31 1.43 13.40
N ALA A 217 -24.16 0.85 13.79
CA ALA A 217 -22.87 1.22 13.26
C ALA A 217 -22.78 0.93 11.75
N ALA A 218 -23.24 -0.25 11.31
CA ALA A 218 -23.32 -0.64 9.91
C ALA A 218 -24.21 0.32 9.12
N LYS A 219 -25.43 0.58 9.63
CA LYS A 219 -26.38 1.50 9.01
C LYS A 219 -25.78 2.88 8.81
N ASN A 220 -25.18 3.46 9.85
CA ASN A 220 -24.56 4.79 9.76
C ASN A 220 -23.43 4.83 8.73
N ARG A 221 -22.57 3.80 8.67
CA ARG A 221 -21.49 3.72 7.69
C ARG A 221 -22.04 3.68 6.26
N ILE A 222 -23.05 2.87 6.02
CA ILE A 222 -23.67 2.70 4.70
C ILE A 222 -24.41 3.96 4.29
N ASP A 223 -25.24 4.54 5.18
CA ASP A 223 -25.99 5.78 4.92
C ASP A 223 -25.05 6.96 4.59
N ASN A 224 -23.89 7.05 5.25
CA ASN A 224 -22.90 8.08 4.93
C ASN A 224 -22.37 7.95 3.49
N ILE A 225 -22.13 6.74 3.00
CA ILE A 225 -21.69 6.52 1.61
C ILE A 225 -22.81 6.87 0.63
N VAL A 226 -24.05 6.43 0.91
CA VAL A 226 -25.22 6.76 0.07
C VAL A 226 -25.40 8.28 -0.02
N ASN A 227 -25.32 8.99 1.11
CA ASN A 227 -25.46 10.43 1.15
C ASN A 227 -24.35 11.16 0.36
N LEU A 228 -23.13 10.65 0.43
CA LEU A 228 -22.01 11.17 -0.39
C LEU A 228 -22.26 10.97 -1.88
N GLN A 229 -22.72 9.79 -2.30
CA GLN A 229 -23.04 9.50 -3.70
C GLN A 229 -24.19 10.34 -4.23
N VAL A 230 -25.23 10.56 -3.43
CA VAL A 230 -26.38 11.43 -3.79
C VAL A 230 -25.91 12.88 -3.98
N LYS A 231 -25.09 13.41 -3.07
CA LYS A 231 -24.52 14.76 -3.20
C LYS A 231 -23.65 14.91 -4.47
N THR A 232 -22.86 13.90 -4.80
CA THR A 232 -22.04 13.90 -6.01
C THR A 232 -22.91 13.89 -7.28
N LYS A 233 -23.97 13.05 -7.34
CA LYS A 233 -24.90 13.02 -8.47
C LYS A 233 -25.70 14.31 -8.61
N MET A 234 -26.08 14.97 -7.53
CA MET A 234 -26.75 16.27 -7.56
C MET A 234 -25.83 17.38 -8.08
N SER A 235 -24.55 17.35 -7.73
CA SER A 235 -23.56 18.30 -8.28
C SER A 235 -23.32 18.06 -9.78
N ASP A 236 -23.30 16.81 -10.23
CA ASP A 236 -23.09 16.47 -11.63
C ASP A 236 -24.33 16.83 -12.51
N ASN A 237 -25.54 16.65 -11.99
CA ASN A 237 -26.78 17.05 -12.69
C ASN A 237 -27.00 18.58 -12.75
N MET A 238 -26.43 19.35 -11.84
CA MET A 238 -26.43 20.82 -11.91
C MET A 238 -25.49 21.39 -12.99
N ILE A 239 -24.65 20.55 -13.58
CA ILE A 239 -23.69 20.95 -14.65
C ILE A 239 -24.25 20.68 -16.07
N VAL A 240 -25.29 19.87 -16.20
CA VAL A 240 -25.82 19.43 -17.53
C VAL A 240 -27.06 20.18 -18.00
N ASP A 241 -27.75 20.97 -17.17
CA ASP A 241 -29.00 21.63 -17.57
C ASP A 241 -28.85 23.15 -17.72
N SER A 242 -28.17 23.56 -18.81
CA SER A 242 -28.32 24.91 -19.37
C SER A 242 -28.53 24.91 -20.89
N SER A 243 -29.24 23.90 -21.45
CA SER A 243 -29.79 24.01 -22.80
C SER A 243 -30.98 23.07 -22.93
N THR A 244 -32.14 23.71 -23.12
CA THR A 244 -33.47 23.27 -23.53
C THR A 244 -34.51 23.18 -22.41
N ALA A 245 -35.28 24.25 -22.36
CA ALA A 245 -36.59 24.28 -21.74
C ALA A 245 -37.63 23.68 -22.68
N SER A 246 -38.45 22.75 -22.22
CA SER A 246 -39.92 22.78 -22.37
C SER A 246 -40.59 21.48 -21.89
N VAL A 247 -41.49 21.67 -20.93
CA VAL A 247 -42.79 20.97 -20.71
C VAL A 247 -42.79 19.46 -20.41
N ALA A 248 -43.11 19.09 -19.18
CA ALA A 248 -44.40 18.47 -18.82
C ALA A 248 -44.45 18.21 -17.28
N ASN A 249 -45.46 18.74 -16.65
CA ASN A 249 -45.93 18.48 -15.28
C ASN A 249 -46.60 17.10 -15.20
N GLU A 250 -46.21 16.25 -14.26
CA GLU A 250 -47.09 15.31 -13.59
C GLU A 250 -46.65 15.08 -12.13
N PRO A 251 -47.59 14.83 -11.20
CA PRO A 251 -47.39 15.05 -9.77
C PRO A 251 -46.80 13.83 -9.07
N VAL A 252 -45.73 14.05 -8.28
CA VAL A 252 -45.19 13.06 -7.34
C VAL A 252 -45.96 13.18 -6.02
N THR A 253 -46.62 12.12 -5.68
CA THR A 253 -47.33 11.92 -4.39
C THR A 253 -46.35 11.97 -3.21
N GLU A 254 -46.78 12.71 -2.18
CA GLU A 254 -46.10 12.90 -0.89
C GLU A 254 -45.78 11.59 -0.17
N TYR A 255 -44.54 11.45 0.26
CA TYR A 255 -44.22 10.84 1.54
C TYR A 255 -43.49 11.89 2.40
N GLY A 256 -44.31 12.65 3.10
CA GLY A 256 -43.86 13.63 4.08
C GLY A 256 -43.58 12.98 5.43
N GLY A 257 -42.53 13.45 6.06
CA GLY A 257 -42.30 13.25 7.49
C GLY A 257 -40.83 13.01 7.83
N ILE A 258 -40.20 14.01 8.45
CA ILE A 258 -38.87 14.01 9.12
C ILE A 258 -37.73 14.66 8.31
N TYR A 259 -37.96 15.84 7.73
CA TYR A 259 -36.84 16.74 7.35
C TYR A 259 -37.21 18.21 7.68
N LYS A 260 -37.38 18.48 8.96
CA LYS A 260 -37.48 19.86 9.45
C LYS A 260 -36.71 19.99 10.77
N GLN A 261 -35.37 19.87 10.69
CA GLN A 261 -34.46 20.40 11.71
C GLN A 261 -33.02 20.11 11.30
N LEU A 262 -32.47 20.92 10.38
CA LEU A 262 -31.04 21.15 10.21
C LEU A 262 -30.79 22.16 9.08
N ASN A 263 -31.58 23.26 9.10
CA ASN A 263 -31.26 24.46 8.30
C ASN A 263 -31.01 25.62 9.27
N LEU A 264 -29.85 25.59 9.88
CA LEU A 264 -29.25 26.76 10.52
C LEU A 264 -27.76 26.71 10.22
N PHE A 265 -27.32 27.70 9.46
CA PHE A 265 -25.96 28.01 8.96
C PHE A 265 -25.73 27.67 7.48
N PHE A 266 -26.37 28.44 6.58
CA PHE A 266 -25.78 28.83 5.28
C PHE A 266 -26.76 29.77 4.56
N ASP A 267 -26.81 31.01 5.03
CA ASP A 267 -27.30 32.13 4.23
C ASP A 267 -26.09 32.95 3.78
N SER A 268 -25.60 32.66 2.58
CA SER A 268 -24.86 33.64 1.77
C SER A 268 -25.04 33.30 0.30
N LYS A 269 -25.75 34.20 -0.41
CA LYS A 269 -25.96 34.13 -1.87
C LYS A 269 -24.62 34.07 -2.60
N PRO A 270 -24.43 33.16 -3.57
CA PRO A 270 -23.23 33.18 -4.39
C PRO A 270 -23.28 34.32 -5.40
N THR A 271 -22.36 35.25 -5.29
CA THR A 271 -22.01 36.18 -6.36
C THR A 271 -21.44 35.37 -7.52
N LYS A 272 -22.03 35.54 -8.71
CA LYS A 272 -21.55 34.98 -9.97
C LYS A 272 -20.13 35.46 -10.26
N THR A 273 -19.13 34.60 -10.04
CA THR A 273 -17.80 34.77 -10.60
C THR A 273 -17.63 33.73 -11.72
N VAL A 274 -17.23 34.21 -12.87
CA VAL A 274 -16.92 33.42 -14.07
C VAL A 274 -15.88 32.38 -13.69
N SER A 275 -16.24 31.08 -13.68
CA SER A 275 -15.33 29.98 -13.38
C SER A 275 -14.45 29.70 -14.60
N THR A 276 -13.23 30.19 -14.60
CA THR A 276 -12.15 29.58 -15.38
C THR A 276 -11.98 28.14 -14.85
N ILE A 277 -12.11 27.16 -15.73
CA ILE A 277 -11.82 25.77 -15.40
C ILE A 277 -10.34 25.67 -15.05
N VAL A 278 -10.02 25.70 -13.77
CA VAL A 278 -8.64 25.51 -13.29
C VAL A 278 -8.33 24.03 -13.46
N ASN A 279 -7.37 23.72 -14.34
CA ASN A 279 -6.83 22.37 -14.43
C ASN A 279 -6.22 21.97 -13.08
N ARG A 280 -6.91 21.12 -12.33
CA ARG A 280 -6.52 20.71 -10.96
C ARG A 280 -5.30 19.81 -10.92
N SER A 281 -4.91 19.21 -12.03
CA SER A 281 -3.71 18.39 -12.15
C SER A 281 -2.51 19.24 -12.55
N SER A 282 -1.42 19.13 -11.80
CA SER A 282 -0.14 19.76 -12.16
C SER A 282 0.63 18.95 -13.21
N GLY A 283 0.33 17.67 -13.38
CA GLY A 283 1.10 16.72 -14.20
C GLY A 283 2.48 16.37 -13.65
N LEU A 284 2.82 16.81 -12.42
CA LEU A 284 4.12 16.54 -11.80
C LEU A 284 4.13 15.19 -11.06
N SER A 285 5.30 14.55 -11.04
CA SER A 285 5.52 13.26 -10.36
C SER A 285 6.09 13.45 -8.96
N PRO A 286 5.89 12.47 -8.05
CA PRO A 286 6.45 12.50 -6.69
C PRO A 286 7.96 12.68 -6.67
N ILE A 287 8.47 13.34 -5.64
CA ILE A 287 9.91 13.56 -5.47
C ILE A 287 10.62 12.24 -5.18
N ILE A 288 10.07 11.42 -4.29
CA ILE A 288 10.69 10.17 -3.89
C ILE A 288 9.61 9.11 -3.60
N LYS A 289 9.95 7.84 -3.84
CA LYS A 289 9.08 6.74 -3.39
C LYS A 289 9.07 6.67 -1.88
N TRP A 290 7.89 6.80 -1.31
CA TRP A 290 7.66 6.78 0.13
C TRP A 290 6.58 5.74 0.49
N PRO A 291 6.67 5.05 1.66
CA PRO A 291 5.62 4.14 2.09
C PRO A 291 4.25 4.81 2.07
N GLY A 292 3.25 4.12 1.54
CA GLY A 292 1.89 4.66 1.43
C GLY A 292 1.72 5.77 0.36
N GLY A 293 2.67 5.97 -0.59
CA GLY A 293 2.54 6.96 -1.68
C GLY A 293 1.25 6.79 -2.46
N LYS A 294 0.56 7.92 -2.75
CA LYS A 294 -0.78 7.97 -3.36
C LYS A 294 -0.76 8.24 -4.88
N GLU A 295 0.37 8.00 -5.56
CA GLU A 295 0.53 8.31 -6.98
C GLU A 295 -0.51 7.61 -7.88
N LYS A 296 -0.81 6.34 -7.60
CA LYS A 296 -1.82 5.57 -8.36
C LYS A 296 -3.26 6.00 -8.05
N GLU A 297 -3.46 6.64 -6.91
CA GLU A 297 -4.75 7.08 -6.41
C GLU A 297 -5.09 8.51 -6.85
N LEU A 298 -4.12 9.26 -7.41
CA LEU A 298 -4.33 10.63 -7.88
C LEU A 298 -5.49 10.76 -8.87
N LYS A 299 -5.67 9.78 -9.73
CA LYS A 299 -6.79 9.72 -10.69
C LYS A 299 -8.18 9.71 -10.02
N TYR A 300 -8.23 9.28 -8.76
CA TYR A 300 -9.46 9.30 -7.95
C TYR A 300 -9.49 10.51 -7.00
N ILE A 301 -8.33 10.98 -6.54
CA ILE A 301 -8.24 12.13 -5.61
C ILE A 301 -8.55 13.44 -6.34
N ILE A 302 -7.89 13.69 -7.47
CA ILE A 302 -7.97 14.96 -8.20
C ILE A 302 -9.40 15.34 -8.59
N PRO A 303 -10.24 14.45 -9.16
CA PRO A 303 -11.61 14.78 -9.51
C PRO A 303 -12.50 15.14 -8.32
N ASN A 304 -12.17 14.64 -7.13
CA ASN A 304 -12.95 14.83 -5.90
C ASN A 304 -12.44 15.95 -5.00
N LEU A 305 -11.45 16.72 -5.44
CA LEU A 305 -10.95 17.87 -4.68
C LEU A 305 -11.97 19.02 -4.69
N PRO A 306 -12.26 19.65 -3.54
CA PRO A 306 -13.07 20.88 -3.50
C PRO A 306 -12.36 22.04 -4.20
N MET A 307 -12.99 23.18 -4.30
CA MET A 307 -12.33 24.45 -4.68
C MET A 307 -11.54 24.95 -3.48
N PHE A 308 -10.27 25.26 -3.68
CA PHE A 308 -9.39 25.85 -2.65
C PHE A 308 -8.32 26.71 -3.31
N LYS A 309 -7.73 27.59 -2.50
CA LYS A 309 -6.58 28.42 -2.90
C LYS A 309 -5.30 27.88 -2.31
N ARG A 310 -5.30 27.58 -1.01
CA ARG A 310 -4.12 27.10 -0.29
C ARG A 310 -4.29 25.63 0.08
N TYR A 311 -3.23 24.88 -0.14
CA TYR A 311 -3.16 23.44 0.10
C TYR A 311 -2.23 23.11 1.27
N PHE A 312 -2.68 22.29 2.19
CA PHE A 312 -1.93 21.86 3.37
C PHE A 312 -1.81 20.35 3.41
N GLU A 313 -0.60 19.83 3.54
CA GLU A 313 -0.33 18.40 3.69
C GLU A 313 0.57 18.15 4.91
N PRO A 314 -0.01 17.84 6.09
CA PRO A 314 0.74 17.61 7.34
C PRO A 314 1.67 16.40 7.30
N PHE A 315 1.44 15.44 6.40
CA PHE A 315 2.19 14.19 6.24
C PHE A 315 2.56 14.00 4.75
N VAL A 316 3.37 14.87 4.21
CA VAL A 316 3.64 14.94 2.76
C VAL A 316 4.34 13.67 2.22
N GLY A 317 5.20 13.02 3.00
CA GLY A 317 5.93 11.84 2.56
C GLY A 317 6.65 12.05 1.23
N GLY A 318 6.40 11.20 0.24
CA GLY A 318 7.00 11.32 -1.11
C GLY A 318 6.43 12.43 -1.99
N GLY A 319 5.42 13.17 -1.52
CA GLY A 319 4.82 14.30 -2.23
C GLY A 319 3.89 13.91 -3.38
N SER A 320 3.26 12.73 -3.33
CA SER A 320 2.42 12.28 -4.44
C SER A 320 1.24 13.21 -4.70
N VAL A 321 0.52 13.64 -3.65
CA VAL A 321 -0.64 14.54 -3.81
C VAL A 321 -0.16 15.97 -4.00
N PHE A 322 0.73 16.45 -3.14
CA PHE A 322 1.36 17.77 -3.24
C PHE A 322 1.86 18.07 -4.65
N MET A 323 2.68 17.17 -5.23
CA MET A 323 3.21 17.36 -6.58
C MET A 323 2.15 17.19 -7.66
N GLY A 324 1.13 16.37 -7.44
CA GLY A 324 0.11 16.03 -8.46
C GLY A 324 -0.99 17.06 -8.66
N ILE A 325 -1.14 18.05 -7.78
CA ILE A 325 -2.24 19.03 -7.80
C ILE A 325 -1.77 20.47 -8.03
N ASN A 326 -2.71 21.33 -8.45
CA ASN A 326 -2.49 22.78 -8.55
C ASN A 326 -3.15 23.53 -7.40
N ALA A 327 -2.41 24.45 -6.77
CA ALA A 327 -2.87 25.41 -5.78
C ALA A 327 -2.16 26.77 -5.97
N GLU A 328 -2.67 27.83 -5.37
CA GLU A 328 -2.00 29.12 -5.35
C GLU A 328 -0.80 29.09 -4.40
N GLU A 329 -0.96 28.47 -3.22
CA GLU A 329 0.11 28.25 -2.23
C GLU A 329 0.03 26.82 -1.67
N TYR A 330 1.18 26.28 -1.31
CA TYR A 330 1.32 24.97 -0.68
C TYR A 330 2.04 25.09 0.66
N TYR A 331 1.54 24.34 1.63
CA TYR A 331 2.12 24.20 2.96
C TYR A 331 2.31 22.71 3.23
N ILE A 332 3.54 22.25 3.19
CA ILE A 332 3.87 20.83 3.37
C ILE A 332 4.69 20.61 4.62
N ASN A 333 4.42 19.49 5.29
CA ASN A 333 5.12 19.10 6.50
C ASN A 333 5.41 17.60 6.51
N ASP A 334 6.52 17.21 7.10
CA ASP A 334 6.79 15.84 7.51
C ASP A 334 7.67 15.87 8.78
N ILE A 335 7.45 14.91 9.67
CA ILE A 335 8.25 14.79 10.90
C ILE A 335 9.70 14.37 10.60
N SER A 336 9.95 13.74 9.45
CA SER A 336 11.30 13.39 8.99
C SER A 336 12.03 14.64 8.53
N SER A 337 13.00 15.09 9.33
CA SER A 337 13.87 16.21 8.97
C SER A 337 14.64 15.94 7.68
N GLU A 338 15.11 14.71 7.47
CA GLU A 338 15.85 14.29 6.26
C GLU A 338 15.00 14.45 4.99
N LEU A 339 13.71 14.13 5.09
CA LEU A 339 12.78 14.31 3.98
C LEU A 339 12.49 15.79 3.72
N ALA A 340 12.29 16.57 4.78
CA ALA A 340 12.10 18.03 4.66
C ALA A 340 13.34 18.71 4.07
N ASP A 341 14.54 18.28 4.45
CA ASP A 341 15.80 18.79 3.90
C ASP A 341 15.96 18.42 2.42
N LEU A 342 15.50 17.23 2.01
CA LEU A 342 15.44 16.88 0.59
C LEU A 342 14.54 17.85 -0.18
N TYR A 343 13.35 18.12 0.33
CA TYR A 343 12.44 19.10 -0.28
C TYR A 343 13.06 20.49 -0.37
N ARG A 344 13.73 20.98 0.70
CA ARG A 344 14.41 22.29 0.72
C ARG A 344 15.54 22.38 -0.29
N ASN A 345 16.40 21.35 -0.37
CA ASN A 345 17.51 21.33 -1.33
C ASN A 345 17.01 21.33 -2.78
N ILE A 346 15.89 20.62 -3.08
CA ILE A 346 15.27 20.65 -4.40
C ILE A 346 14.62 22.01 -4.68
N ALA A 347 13.87 22.57 -3.73
CA ALA A 347 13.22 23.87 -3.85
C ALA A 347 14.23 25.01 -4.15
N MET A 348 15.34 25.00 -3.45
CA MET A 348 16.43 25.99 -3.63
C MET A 348 17.31 25.71 -4.85
N THR A 349 17.11 24.57 -5.51
CA THR A 349 18.03 24.08 -6.55
C THR A 349 19.50 24.13 -6.06
N ASP A 350 19.73 23.59 -4.84
CA ASP A 350 21.02 23.72 -4.15
C ASP A 350 22.16 23.05 -4.93
N GLU A 351 23.10 23.84 -5.43
CA GLU A 351 24.18 23.37 -6.30
C GLU A 351 25.08 22.32 -5.62
N ILE A 352 25.32 22.46 -4.31
CA ILE A 352 26.18 21.54 -3.56
C ILE A 352 25.48 20.17 -3.42
N PHE A 353 24.20 20.17 -3.06
CA PHE A 353 23.38 18.95 -3.00
C PHE A 353 23.37 18.24 -4.36
N PHE A 354 23.08 18.96 -5.45
CA PHE A 354 23.06 18.39 -6.79
C PHE A 354 24.43 17.89 -7.24
N LYS A 355 25.52 18.58 -6.86
CA LYS A 355 26.90 18.13 -7.13
C LYS A 355 27.15 16.78 -6.44
N TYR A 356 26.78 16.63 -5.15
CA TYR A 356 26.94 15.36 -4.44
C TYR A 356 26.12 14.24 -5.07
N VAL A 357 24.85 14.46 -5.41
CA VAL A 357 24.02 13.45 -6.06
C VAL A 357 24.60 13.02 -7.42
N ASN A 358 25.08 13.98 -8.22
CA ASN A 358 25.77 13.68 -9.50
C ASN A 358 27.05 12.87 -9.28
N SER A 359 27.85 13.18 -8.28
CA SER A 359 29.07 12.46 -7.97
C SER A 359 28.80 11.03 -7.53
N ILE A 360 27.74 10.82 -6.72
CA ILE A 360 27.25 9.49 -6.33
C ILE A 360 26.77 8.71 -7.56
N ASP A 361 26.00 9.32 -8.47
CA ASP A 361 25.53 8.67 -9.71
C ASP A 361 26.71 8.31 -10.66
N ASN A 362 27.73 9.17 -10.71
CA ASN A 362 28.97 8.90 -11.43
C ASN A 362 29.73 7.68 -10.86
N SER A 363 29.70 7.48 -9.54
CA SER A 363 30.30 6.28 -8.93
C SER A 363 29.62 5.00 -9.43
N TRP A 364 28.32 5.07 -9.69
CA TRP A 364 27.56 3.93 -10.23
C TRP A 364 28.02 3.54 -11.63
N ARG A 365 28.37 4.53 -12.46
CA ARG A 365 28.97 4.31 -13.80
C ARG A 365 30.42 3.86 -13.70
N ARG A 366 31.24 4.43 -12.81
CA ARG A 366 32.62 3.99 -12.58
C ARG A 366 32.69 2.54 -12.10
N ALA A 367 31.74 2.08 -11.28
CA ALA A 367 31.64 0.68 -10.88
C ALA A 367 31.44 -0.26 -12.07
N GLU A 368 30.66 0.14 -13.06
CA GLU A 368 30.46 -0.61 -14.29
C GLU A 368 31.70 -0.60 -15.17
N GLN A 369 32.35 0.55 -15.35
CA GLN A 369 33.62 0.68 -16.06
C GLN A 369 34.73 -0.18 -15.41
N PHE A 370 34.82 -0.17 -14.07
CA PHE A 370 35.72 -1.01 -13.32
C PHE A 370 35.46 -2.51 -13.58
N PHE A 371 34.22 -2.94 -13.60
CA PHE A 371 33.85 -4.33 -13.92
C PHE A 371 34.29 -4.69 -15.35
N ILE A 372 34.00 -3.85 -16.35
CA ILE A 372 34.37 -4.07 -17.75
C ILE A 372 35.88 -4.16 -17.92
N ALA A 373 36.65 -3.32 -17.22
CA ALA A 373 38.10 -3.31 -17.25
C ALA A 373 38.75 -4.52 -16.57
N ASN A 374 38.00 -5.30 -15.78
CA ASN A 374 38.53 -6.40 -14.99
C ASN A 374 37.83 -7.76 -15.29
N PRO A 375 37.95 -8.29 -16.53
CA PRO A 375 37.35 -9.58 -16.94
C PRO A 375 37.86 -10.77 -16.13
N THR A 376 39.01 -10.63 -15.48
CA THR A 376 39.58 -11.61 -14.55
C THR A 376 38.60 -12.06 -13.47
N LEU A 377 37.68 -11.20 -13.03
CA LEU A 377 36.65 -11.55 -12.03
C LEU A 377 35.74 -12.66 -12.54
N CYS A 378 35.32 -12.62 -13.81
CA CYS A 378 34.52 -13.69 -14.41
C CYS A 378 35.35 -14.98 -14.54
N LYS A 379 36.62 -14.88 -14.94
CA LYS A 379 37.54 -16.03 -15.03
C LYS A 379 37.76 -16.69 -13.67
N MET A 380 37.93 -15.93 -12.59
CA MET A 380 38.02 -16.48 -11.21
C MET A 380 36.80 -17.33 -10.86
N PHE A 381 35.58 -16.83 -11.15
CA PHE A 381 34.37 -17.62 -10.92
C PHE A 381 34.33 -18.87 -11.80
N GLN A 382 34.73 -18.80 -13.08
CA GLN A 382 34.78 -19.97 -13.97
C GLN A 382 35.73 -21.03 -13.43
N SER A 383 36.95 -20.66 -12.99
CA SER A 383 37.89 -21.59 -12.37
C SER A 383 37.37 -22.24 -11.10
N TYR A 384 36.63 -21.47 -10.29
CA TYR A 384 35.96 -22.00 -9.09
C TYR A 384 34.79 -22.95 -9.44
N ARG A 385 33.99 -22.61 -10.45
CA ARG A 385 32.90 -23.43 -10.99
C ARG A 385 33.42 -24.78 -11.48
N GLU A 386 34.56 -24.79 -12.17
CA GLU A 386 35.21 -25.97 -12.79
C GLU A 386 36.06 -26.75 -11.79
N LYS A 387 36.04 -26.36 -10.50
CA LYS A 387 36.81 -26.97 -9.41
C LYS A 387 38.37 -26.92 -9.62
N VAL A 388 38.82 -26.02 -10.47
CA VAL A 388 40.26 -25.70 -10.63
C VAL A 388 40.75 -24.93 -9.39
N LEU A 389 39.86 -24.09 -8.81
CA LEU A 389 40.08 -23.41 -7.53
C LEU A 389 39.17 -23.99 -6.48
N GLY A 390 39.69 -24.24 -5.29
CA GLY A 390 38.91 -24.51 -4.09
C GLY A 390 38.39 -23.20 -3.45
N LYS A 391 37.56 -23.32 -2.41
CA LYS A 391 36.97 -22.15 -1.70
C LYS A 391 38.05 -21.27 -1.04
N ALA A 392 39.08 -21.87 -0.45
CA ALA A 392 40.20 -21.14 0.17
C ALA A 392 41.00 -20.36 -0.87
N GLU A 393 41.31 -21.01 -1.98
CA GLU A 393 42.06 -20.42 -3.10
C GLU A 393 41.27 -19.29 -3.76
N LEU A 394 39.97 -19.44 -3.99
CA LEU A 394 39.10 -18.35 -4.43
C LEU A 394 39.14 -17.16 -3.49
N THR A 395 39.08 -17.41 -2.18
CA THR A 395 39.11 -16.34 -1.16
C THR A 395 40.42 -15.58 -1.24
N THR A 396 41.56 -16.29 -1.32
CA THR A 396 42.90 -15.69 -1.50
C THR A 396 43.02 -14.93 -2.81
N ALA A 397 42.52 -15.49 -3.91
CA ALA A 397 42.55 -14.83 -5.22
C ALA A 397 41.76 -13.51 -5.24
N ILE A 398 40.56 -13.48 -4.63
CA ILE A 398 39.76 -12.25 -4.52
C ILE A 398 40.47 -11.23 -3.62
N HIS A 399 41.02 -11.66 -2.49
CA HIS A 399 41.77 -10.79 -1.58
C HIS A 399 42.94 -10.12 -2.30
N THR A 400 43.85 -10.93 -2.93
CA THR A 400 44.99 -10.44 -3.71
C THR A 400 44.56 -9.52 -4.85
N PHE A 401 43.46 -9.84 -5.54
CA PHE A 401 42.88 -8.96 -6.56
C PHE A 401 42.48 -7.60 -5.99
N CYS A 402 41.78 -7.58 -4.86
CA CYS A 402 41.32 -6.34 -4.23
C CYS A 402 42.49 -5.50 -3.68
N GLU A 403 43.54 -6.12 -3.16
CA GLU A 403 44.77 -5.43 -2.76
C GLU A 403 45.48 -4.80 -3.95
N ASN A 404 45.70 -5.57 -5.01
CA ASN A 404 46.39 -5.08 -6.24
C ASN A 404 45.61 -3.98 -6.96
N LYS A 405 44.28 -3.95 -6.83
CA LYS A 405 43.36 -2.98 -7.43
C LYS A 405 42.83 -1.94 -6.46
N GLN A 406 43.43 -1.81 -5.26
CA GLN A 406 42.97 -0.95 -4.22
C GLN A 406 42.71 0.49 -4.67
N GLN A 407 43.67 1.10 -5.41
CA GLN A 407 43.55 2.47 -5.90
C GLN A 407 42.40 2.65 -6.89
N GLU A 408 42.20 1.68 -7.79
CA GLU A 408 41.12 1.67 -8.77
C GLU A 408 39.75 1.52 -8.07
N ILE A 409 39.65 0.63 -7.07
CA ILE A 409 38.42 0.41 -6.28
C ILE A 409 38.08 1.68 -5.49
N MET A 410 39.04 2.33 -4.85
CA MET A 410 38.84 3.59 -4.14
C MET A 410 38.41 4.70 -5.12
N GLY A 411 38.93 4.74 -6.32
CA GLY A 411 38.54 5.68 -7.37
C GLY A 411 37.09 5.56 -7.82
N ILE A 412 36.42 4.43 -7.56
CA ILE A 412 34.99 4.25 -7.89
C ILE A 412 34.13 5.28 -7.15
N ILE A 413 34.37 5.50 -5.85
CA ILE A 413 33.51 6.37 -5.03
C ILE A 413 33.84 7.86 -5.14
N GLY A 414 34.97 8.23 -5.70
CA GLY A 414 35.45 9.64 -5.73
C GLY A 414 36.14 10.07 -4.43
N THR A 415 37.01 11.05 -4.55
CA THR A 415 37.85 11.52 -3.44
C THR A 415 37.06 12.25 -2.34
N GLU A 416 35.97 12.91 -2.72
CA GLU A 416 35.09 13.64 -1.82
C GLU A 416 34.34 12.74 -0.80
N PHE A 417 34.21 11.43 -1.10
CA PHE A 417 33.55 10.46 -0.22
C PHE A 417 34.53 9.54 0.51
N CYS A 418 35.82 9.76 0.36
CA CYS A 418 36.87 8.93 0.98
C CYS A 418 37.10 9.26 2.48
N VAL A 419 36.03 9.40 3.26
CA VAL A 419 36.13 9.59 4.72
C VAL A 419 36.73 8.34 5.39
N LEU A 420 36.46 7.16 4.83
CA LEU A 420 36.98 5.86 5.26
C LEU A 420 37.38 5.03 4.03
N PRO A 421 38.55 5.31 3.41
CA PRO A 421 38.89 4.78 2.09
C PRO A 421 38.93 3.26 1.97
N TYR A 422 39.30 2.56 3.04
CA TYR A 422 39.38 1.09 3.04
C TYR A 422 38.02 0.39 3.14
N VAL A 423 36.93 1.09 3.45
CA VAL A 423 35.60 0.48 3.58
C VAL A 423 35.14 -0.06 2.23
N ILE A 424 35.32 0.68 1.14
CA ILE A 424 34.92 0.23 -0.21
C ILE A 424 35.69 -1.02 -0.65
N VAL A 425 36.99 -1.10 -0.35
CA VAL A 425 37.82 -2.25 -0.70
C VAL A 425 37.36 -3.50 0.01
N LYS A 426 37.17 -3.43 1.33
CA LYS A 426 36.64 -4.53 2.16
C LYS A 426 35.24 -4.96 1.75
N GLU A 427 34.36 -4.01 1.46
CA GLU A 427 33.01 -4.34 0.99
C GLU A 427 33.02 -4.96 -0.42
N THR A 428 33.96 -4.58 -1.29
CA THR A 428 34.14 -5.20 -2.62
C THR A 428 34.56 -6.65 -2.47
N GLU A 429 35.62 -6.93 -1.69
CA GLU A 429 36.09 -8.28 -1.40
C GLU A 429 34.98 -9.16 -0.85
N LYS A 430 34.32 -8.70 0.21
CA LYS A 430 33.24 -9.42 0.88
C LYS A 430 32.05 -9.70 -0.05
N ASN A 431 31.63 -8.73 -0.87
CA ASN A 431 30.49 -8.91 -1.75
C ASN A 431 30.82 -9.79 -2.95
N LEU A 432 32.03 -9.71 -3.52
CA LEU A 432 32.50 -10.61 -4.57
C LEU A 432 32.51 -12.06 -4.08
N LEU A 433 33.19 -12.32 -2.95
CA LEU A 433 33.25 -13.67 -2.39
C LEU A 433 31.87 -14.24 -2.11
N ARG A 434 31.03 -13.49 -1.39
CA ARG A 434 29.67 -13.91 -1.08
C ARG A 434 28.85 -14.23 -2.33
N LYS A 435 28.97 -13.41 -3.37
CA LYS A 435 28.20 -13.58 -4.60
C LYS A 435 28.69 -14.78 -5.40
N MET A 436 30.00 -14.98 -5.53
CA MET A 436 30.56 -16.13 -6.25
C MET A 436 30.22 -17.46 -5.55
N LEU A 437 30.33 -17.53 -4.23
CA LEU A 437 29.92 -18.71 -3.47
C LEU A 437 28.43 -18.99 -3.67
N ARG A 438 27.59 -17.95 -3.62
CA ARG A 438 26.13 -18.10 -3.80
C ARG A 438 25.74 -18.54 -5.21
N MET A 439 26.42 -18.03 -6.25
CA MET A 439 26.18 -18.48 -7.63
C MET A 439 26.52 -19.97 -7.76
N HIS A 440 27.65 -20.41 -7.23
CA HIS A 440 28.04 -21.82 -7.26
C HIS A 440 27.03 -22.73 -6.53
N GLU A 441 26.57 -22.34 -5.33
CA GLU A 441 25.52 -23.06 -4.61
C GLU A 441 24.22 -23.19 -5.42
N LEU A 442 23.84 -22.16 -6.18
CA LEU A 442 22.66 -22.18 -7.02
C LEU A 442 22.82 -23.12 -8.21
N GLU A 443 24.00 -23.13 -8.82
CA GLU A 443 24.32 -24.04 -9.94
C GLU A 443 24.30 -25.50 -9.50
N GLN A 444 24.77 -25.79 -8.30
CA GLN A 444 24.70 -27.18 -7.75
C GLN A 444 23.24 -27.67 -7.55
N LYS A 445 22.31 -26.76 -7.33
CA LYS A 445 20.89 -27.07 -7.05
C LYS A 445 19.99 -27.05 -8.27
N LYS A 446 20.38 -26.32 -9.33
CA LYS A 446 19.50 -26.07 -10.49
C LYS A 446 20.19 -26.41 -11.79
N HIS A 447 20.78 -25.41 -12.44
CA HIS A 447 21.47 -25.50 -13.71
C HIS A 447 22.61 -24.48 -13.77
N LYS A 448 23.55 -24.69 -14.66
CA LYS A 448 24.67 -23.77 -14.91
C LYS A 448 24.12 -22.41 -15.36
N LEU A 449 24.62 -21.35 -14.73
CA LEU A 449 24.23 -19.97 -15.08
C LEU A 449 24.87 -19.60 -16.44
N PRO A 450 24.13 -18.95 -17.35
CA PRO A 450 24.70 -18.33 -18.54
C PRO A 450 25.77 -17.30 -18.19
N ASP A 451 26.73 -17.09 -19.08
CA ASP A 451 27.85 -16.16 -18.82
C ASP A 451 27.39 -14.71 -18.61
N ASN A 452 26.32 -14.27 -19.27
CA ASN A 452 25.70 -12.96 -19.02
C ASN A 452 25.17 -12.85 -17.61
N ASP A 453 24.52 -13.89 -17.08
CA ASP A 453 24.00 -13.91 -15.70
C ASP A 453 25.16 -13.89 -14.68
N VAL A 454 26.26 -14.56 -14.98
CA VAL A 454 27.51 -14.51 -14.17
C VAL A 454 28.06 -13.08 -14.15
N ALA A 455 28.15 -12.43 -15.30
CA ALA A 455 28.64 -11.06 -15.45
C ALA A 455 27.74 -10.08 -14.63
N ASP A 456 26.42 -10.17 -14.79
CA ASP A 456 25.46 -9.34 -14.08
C ASP A 456 25.52 -9.55 -12.56
N ASN A 457 25.75 -10.77 -12.11
CA ASN A 457 25.91 -11.06 -10.70
C ASN A 457 27.20 -10.50 -10.11
N ILE A 458 28.32 -10.56 -10.85
CA ILE A 458 29.60 -9.97 -10.43
C ILE A 458 29.50 -8.45 -10.40
N LEU A 459 28.95 -7.83 -11.45
CA LEU A 459 28.65 -6.38 -11.45
C LEU A 459 27.76 -5.99 -10.26
N THR A 460 26.74 -6.81 -9.94
CA THR A 460 25.89 -6.61 -8.77
C THR A 460 26.69 -6.65 -7.46
N ALA A 461 27.71 -7.49 -7.36
CA ALA A 461 28.57 -7.54 -6.16
C ALA A 461 29.35 -6.22 -5.98
N ILE A 462 29.92 -5.69 -7.07
CA ILE A 462 30.65 -4.41 -7.05
C ILE A 462 29.69 -3.25 -6.72
N LYS A 463 28.54 -3.15 -7.39
CA LYS A 463 27.52 -2.13 -7.10
C LYS A 463 26.96 -2.26 -5.68
N SER A 464 26.85 -3.48 -5.14
CA SER A 464 26.48 -3.71 -3.74
C SER A 464 27.55 -3.14 -2.79
N ALA A 465 28.85 -3.28 -3.12
CA ALA A 465 29.91 -2.71 -2.31
C ALA A 465 29.84 -1.17 -2.28
N VAL A 466 29.61 -0.54 -3.44
CA VAL A 466 29.42 0.92 -3.53
C VAL A 466 28.20 1.36 -2.70
N TYR A 467 27.07 0.65 -2.81
CA TYR A 467 25.89 0.92 -2.00
C TYR A 467 26.18 0.79 -0.50
N MET A 468 26.87 -0.27 -0.09
CA MET A 468 27.24 -0.49 1.31
C MET A 468 28.17 0.59 1.85
N ASN A 469 29.12 1.05 1.04
CA ASN A 469 29.99 2.17 1.40
C ASN A 469 29.18 3.44 1.67
N TYR A 470 28.29 3.83 0.76
CA TYR A 470 27.44 5.01 0.94
C TYR A 470 26.44 4.85 2.09
N ARG A 471 25.92 3.65 2.34
CA ARG A 471 25.08 3.37 3.49
C ARG A 471 25.85 3.51 4.81
N ASN A 472 27.09 3.05 4.86
CA ASN A 472 27.96 3.21 6.04
C ASN A 472 28.27 4.69 6.27
N LEU A 473 28.50 5.45 5.21
CA LEU A 473 28.74 6.88 5.28
C LEU A 473 27.49 7.64 5.75
N TYR A 474 26.31 7.27 5.27
CA TYR A 474 25.02 7.80 5.74
C TYR A 474 24.78 7.55 7.25
N ASN A 475 25.11 6.34 7.72
CA ASN A 475 24.96 5.98 9.12
C ASN A 475 26.03 6.63 10.04
N ASN A 476 27.01 7.31 9.47
CA ASN A 476 28.05 8.00 10.25
C ASN A 476 27.53 9.36 10.75
N LYS A 477 27.29 9.46 12.06
CA LYS A 477 26.76 10.68 12.70
C LYS A 477 27.60 11.93 12.42
N LYS A 478 28.93 11.79 12.36
CA LYS A 478 29.82 12.92 12.04
C LYS A 478 29.54 13.50 10.65
N VAL A 479 29.18 12.68 9.68
CA VAL A 479 28.81 13.16 8.33
C VAL A 479 27.52 13.97 8.40
N ALA A 480 26.52 13.49 9.14
CA ALA A 480 25.25 14.21 9.31
C ALA A 480 25.44 15.57 9.98
N GLU A 481 26.33 15.65 10.97
CA GLU A 481 26.64 16.88 11.72
C GLU A 481 27.51 17.87 10.93
N CYS A 482 28.54 17.38 10.22
CA CYS A 482 29.51 18.23 9.55
C CYS A 482 29.08 18.67 8.15
N ASP A 483 28.31 17.84 7.41
CA ASP A 483 27.85 18.13 6.05
C ASP A 483 26.41 17.64 5.82
N PRO A 484 25.41 18.42 6.24
CA PRO A 484 23.99 18.08 6.06
C PRO A 484 23.59 17.88 4.58
N LYS A 485 24.26 18.55 3.63
CA LYS A 485 23.95 18.41 2.19
C LYS A 485 24.44 17.09 1.65
N LEU A 486 25.65 16.67 2.04
CA LEU A 486 26.14 15.33 1.74
C LEU A 486 25.22 14.27 2.37
N HIS A 487 24.86 14.42 3.63
CA HIS A 487 23.95 13.49 4.31
C HIS A 487 22.60 13.36 3.58
N CYS A 488 22.02 14.49 3.15
CA CYS A 488 20.79 14.51 2.35
C CYS A 488 20.96 13.81 0.98
N ALA A 489 22.10 14.00 0.30
CA ALA A 489 22.40 13.32 -0.96
C ALA A 489 22.54 11.80 -0.77
N LEU A 490 23.17 11.38 0.32
CA LEU A 490 23.27 9.96 0.70
C LEU A 490 21.90 9.39 1.05
N PHE A 491 21.07 10.10 1.81
CA PHE A 491 19.67 9.73 2.08
C PHE A 491 18.91 9.50 0.77
N PHE A 492 18.97 10.45 -0.15
CA PHE A 492 18.32 10.35 -1.45
C PHE A 492 18.80 9.13 -2.25
N PHE A 493 20.11 8.88 -2.27
CA PHE A 493 20.67 7.71 -2.94
C PHE A 493 20.22 6.40 -2.33
N ILE A 494 20.42 6.19 -1.02
CA ILE A 494 20.09 4.92 -0.37
C ILE A 494 18.59 4.59 -0.48
N ARG A 495 17.72 5.61 -0.40
CA ARG A 495 16.27 5.45 -0.57
C ARG A 495 15.88 4.99 -1.97
N ASN A 496 16.62 5.43 -2.99
CA ASN A 496 16.36 5.03 -4.37
C ASN A 496 16.91 3.65 -4.72
N TYR A 497 17.97 3.18 -4.06
CA TYR A 497 18.67 1.94 -4.39
C TYR A 497 18.49 0.82 -3.35
N ALA A 498 17.84 1.08 -2.21
CA ALA A 498 17.49 0.07 -1.23
C ALA A 498 16.49 -0.96 -1.78
N TYR A 499 16.62 -2.21 -1.33
CA TYR A 499 15.75 -3.32 -1.72
C TYR A 499 14.26 -2.98 -1.50
N SER A 500 13.45 -3.10 -2.55
CA SER A 500 12.01 -2.80 -2.58
C SER A 500 11.62 -1.41 -2.06
N GLY A 501 12.57 -0.46 -1.98
CA GLY A 501 12.30 0.84 -1.37
C GLY A 501 11.96 0.78 0.13
N MET A 502 12.31 -0.32 0.80
CA MET A 502 12.02 -0.52 2.22
C MET A 502 12.64 0.57 3.09
N PHE A 503 11.97 0.85 4.20
CA PHE A 503 12.40 1.81 5.22
C PHE A 503 12.55 1.10 6.56
N ARG A 504 13.80 0.77 6.92
CA ARG A 504 14.08 0.01 8.13
C ARG A 504 15.37 0.45 8.78
N TYR A 505 15.30 0.70 10.08
CA TYR A 505 16.44 1.00 10.93
C TYR A 505 16.68 -0.12 11.95
N SER A 506 17.94 -0.26 12.36
CA SER A 506 18.32 -1.14 13.47
C SER A 506 17.87 -0.54 14.81
N LYS A 507 17.97 -1.33 15.89
CA LYS A 507 17.72 -0.81 17.25
C LYS A 507 18.67 0.35 17.66
N LYS A 508 19.79 0.51 16.95
CA LYS A 508 20.76 1.60 17.15
C LYS A 508 20.44 2.85 16.32
N GLY A 509 19.34 2.84 15.55
CA GLY A 509 18.96 3.94 14.66
C GLY A 509 19.72 3.97 13.33
N GLU A 510 20.45 2.89 12.96
CA GLU A 510 21.18 2.81 11.70
C GLU A 510 20.28 2.23 10.58
N PHE A 511 20.30 2.83 9.42
CA PHE A 511 19.62 2.29 8.24
C PHE A 511 20.25 0.96 7.82
N ASN A 512 19.48 -0.12 7.73
CA ASN A 512 19.99 -1.47 7.56
C ASN A 512 19.39 -2.26 6.38
N VAL A 513 18.73 -1.58 5.43
CA VAL A 513 18.21 -2.24 4.23
C VAL A 513 19.34 -2.56 3.26
N PRO A 514 19.38 -3.75 2.65
CA PRO A 514 20.39 -4.12 1.67
C PRO A 514 20.12 -3.44 0.31
N TYR A 515 21.11 -3.53 -0.60
CA TYR A 515 20.98 -3.13 -1.99
C TYR A 515 19.88 -3.92 -2.73
N GLY A 516 19.18 -3.27 -3.66
CA GLY A 516 18.06 -3.85 -4.40
C GLY A 516 18.43 -4.94 -5.43
N GLY A 517 19.72 -5.15 -5.72
CA GLY A 517 20.21 -6.24 -6.56
C GLY A 517 20.19 -5.94 -8.06
N ILE A 518 20.23 -7.00 -8.89
CA ILE A 518 20.40 -6.94 -10.36
C ILE A 518 19.43 -5.94 -11.03
N ALA A 519 18.17 -5.94 -10.66
CA ALA A 519 17.16 -5.04 -11.22
C ALA A 519 17.50 -3.55 -11.05
N TYR A 520 18.45 -3.20 -10.20
CA TYR A 520 18.89 -1.84 -9.94
C TYR A 520 20.25 -1.50 -10.61
N ASN A 521 20.89 -2.46 -11.28
CA ASN A 521 22.21 -2.23 -11.91
C ASN A 521 22.17 -1.13 -12.98
N SER A 522 21.14 -1.11 -13.83
CA SER A 522 20.97 -0.13 -14.90
C SER A 522 20.31 1.19 -14.44
N LYS A 523 19.96 1.30 -13.15
CA LYS A 523 19.28 2.47 -12.64
C LYS A 523 20.22 3.68 -12.55
N THR A 524 19.73 4.85 -12.93
CA THR A 524 20.43 6.14 -12.82
C THR A 524 19.54 7.18 -12.18
N MET A 525 20.13 8.14 -11.51
CA MET A 525 19.44 9.30 -10.94
C MET A 525 19.36 10.49 -11.91
N TYR A 526 20.06 10.45 -13.02
CA TYR A 526 20.16 11.55 -13.98
C TYR A 526 18.80 12.14 -14.38
N LYS A 527 17.86 11.27 -14.84
CA LYS A 527 16.53 11.73 -15.25
C LYS A 527 15.75 12.41 -14.12
N LYS A 528 15.96 11.97 -12.88
CA LYS A 528 15.34 12.60 -11.71
C LYS A 528 15.93 13.97 -11.40
N LEU A 529 17.25 14.10 -11.54
CA LEU A 529 17.92 15.38 -11.32
C LEU A 529 17.51 16.41 -12.36
N GLU A 530 17.39 16.04 -13.62
CA GLU A 530 16.87 16.90 -14.69
C GLU A 530 15.40 17.30 -14.41
N TYR A 531 14.59 16.34 -13.97
CA TYR A 531 13.22 16.62 -13.59
C TYR A 531 13.13 17.64 -12.45
N TYR A 532 13.95 17.51 -11.39
CA TYR A 532 13.93 18.44 -10.26
C TYR A 532 14.39 19.85 -10.65
N LYS A 533 15.28 19.97 -11.63
CA LYS A 533 15.73 21.24 -12.17
C LYS A 533 14.78 21.86 -13.19
N SER A 534 13.72 21.14 -13.60
CA SER A 534 12.78 21.65 -14.59
C SER A 534 12.05 22.90 -14.10
N GLN A 535 11.70 23.79 -15.05
CA GLN A 535 10.96 25.01 -14.75
C GLN A 535 9.61 24.74 -14.05
N ALA A 536 8.94 23.65 -14.44
CA ALA A 536 7.67 23.27 -13.85
C ALA A 536 7.78 22.93 -12.35
N VAL A 537 8.81 22.17 -11.96
CA VAL A 537 9.08 21.83 -10.55
C VAL A 537 9.51 23.09 -9.78
N ARG A 538 10.37 23.92 -10.34
CA ARG A 538 10.79 25.18 -9.69
C ARG A 538 9.60 26.08 -9.40
N LYS A 539 8.73 26.36 -10.38
CA LYS A 539 7.51 27.17 -10.20
C LYS A 539 6.56 26.58 -9.15
N HIS A 540 6.51 25.26 -9.03
CA HIS A 540 5.72 24.60 -8.00
C HIS A 540 6.28 24.87 -6.61
N PHE A 541 7.60 24.76 -6.44
CA PHE A 541 8.27 25.01 -5.17
C PHE A 541 8.36 26.50 -4.79
N GLU A 542 8.37 27.44 -5.74
CA GLU A 542 8.32 28.89 -5.45
C GLU A 542 7.09 29.27 -4.63
N ARG A 543 6.01 28.49 -4.72
CA ARG A 543 4.74 28.68 -3.99
C ARG A 543 4.61 27.77 -2.77
N THR A 544 5.70 27.09 -2.36
CA THR A 544 5.67 26.05 -1.33
C THR A 544 6.41 26.47 -0.08
N LYS A 545 5.75 26.36 1.07
CA LYS A 545 6.36 26.49 2.40
C LYS A 545 6.57 25.11 3.01
N ILE A 546 7.81 24.83 3.43
CA ILE A 546 8.25 23.49 3.89
C ILE A 546 8.53 23.53 5.38
N PHE A 547 7.83 22.68 6.13
CA PHE A 547 7.96 22.52 7.57
C PHE A 547 8.53 21.15 7.92
N SER A 548 9.09 21.03 9.14
CA SER A 548 9.52 19.75 9.72
C SER A 548 9.26 19.79 11.22
N CYS A 549 8.07 19.45 11.60
CA CYS A 549 7.63 19.39 13.00
C CYS A 549 6.47 18.40 13.13
N ASP A 550 5.98 18.18 14.35
CA ASP A 550 4.74 17.44 14.55
C ASP A 550 3.56 18.16 13.87
N PHE A 551 2.53 17.42 13.54
CA PHE A 551 1.41 17.94 12.73
C PHE A 551 0.59 19.03 13.45
N GLU A 552 0.48 18.95 14.79
CA GLU A 552 -0.23 19.93 15.60
C GLU A 552 0.52 21.28 15.60
N SER A 553 1.84 21.24 15.85
CA SER A 553 2.72 22.41 15.73
C SER A 553 2.69 23.01 14.32
N PHE A 554 2.62 22.17 13.27
CA PHE A 554 2.49 22.62 11.89
C PHE A 554 1.19 23.40 11.67
N LEU A 555 0.04 22.84 12.05
CA LEU A 555 -1.26 23.47 11.88
C LEU A 555 -1.38 24.76 12.69
N ASN A 556 -0.83 24.79 13.91
CA ASN A 556 -0.81 25.99 14.76
C ASN A 556 0.06 27.11 14.18
N LYS A 557 1.13 26.80 13.46
CA LYS A 557 1.97 27.78 12.75
C LYS A 557 1.32 28.32 11.48
N CYS A 558 0.35 27.63 10.94
CA CYS A 558 -0.36 27.99 9.74
C CYS A 558 -1.67 28.73 10.14
N SER A 559 -1.77 30.02 9.86
CA SER A 559 -3.04 30.76 10.05
C SER A 559 -4.06 30.27 9.05
N LEU A 560 -4.85 29.24 9.42
CA LEU A 560 -5.85 28.60 8.57
C LEU A 560 -7.01 29.55 8.25
N GLN A 561 -7.55 29.47 7.03
CA GLN A 561 -8.67 30.27 6.52
C GLN A 561 -9.78 29.34 6.00
N THR A 562 -10.96 29.89 5.78
CA THR A 562 -12.14 29.11 5.35
C THR A 562 -11.98 28.44 3.98
N ASP A 563 -11.13 29.00 3.10
CA ASP A 563 -10.88 28.50 1.74
C ASP A 563 -9.66 27.57 1.65
N ASP A 564 -9.14 27.12 2.80
CA ASP A 564 -8.00 26.21 2.86
C ASP A 564 -8.44 24.76 2.70
N PHE A 565 -7.62 23.98 2.02
CA PHE A 565 -7.81 22.55 1.91
C PHE A 565 -6.68 21.80 2.60
N ILE A 566 -7.04 21.02 3.63
CA ILE A 566 -6.08 20.19 4.36
C ILE A 566 -6.26 18.74 3.91
N PHE A 567 -5.20 18.18 3.33
CA PHE A 567 -5.17 16.77 2.96
C PHE A 567 -4.50 15.95 4.05
N PHE A 568 -5.32 15.22 4.80
CA PHE A 568 -4.82 14.27 5.78
C PHE A 568 -4.58 12.91 5.12
N ARG A 569 -3.34 12.48 5.16
CA ARG A 569 -2.95 11.13 4.83
C ARG A 569 -2.89 10.32 6.11
N SER A 570 -3.55 9.14 6.18
CA SER A 570 -3.31 8.23 7.31
C SER A 570 -1.83 7.85 7.32
N ALA A 571 -1.15 8.08 8.43
CA ALA A 571 0.14 7.46 8.67
C ALA A 571 -0.07 5.93 8.64
N VAL A 572 0.58 5.26 7.70
CA VAL A 572 0.56 3.80 7.57
C VAL A 572 1.40 3.20 8.71
#